data_7188a8894804e086cd5a84510fe09990
#
_entry.id   7188a8894804e086cd5a84510fe09990
#
_cell.length_a   1.000
_cell.length_b   1.000
_cell.length_c   1.000
_cell.angle_alpha   90.00
_cell.angle_beta   90.00
_cell.angle_gamma   90.00
#
_symmetry.space_group_name_H-M   'P 1'
#
loop_
_entity.id
_entity.type
_entity.pdbx_description
1 polymer ?
#
loop_
_entity_poly.entity_id
_entity_poly.type
_entity_poly.pdbx_seq_one_letter_code
_entity_poly.pdbx_strand_id
1 'polypeptide(L)'
;MYNIGICDDGENICASVENMLLKYAEKKAVQVDVQVWYTGEKLRDYLASGNHLDILFLDIELFKMTGIEVGNYIRNVLDNMRLQIIYISGKASYAMQLFKTQPMDFLVKPIQQEHIDHAMDRALKIIQKRKEKFEFRQGKDYYYLAMGDIVYFEIK
;
A
#
# COMPACT_ATOMS: atom_id res chain seq x y z
N MET A 1 -13.17 -2.45 5.13
CA MET A 1 -11.96 -2.65 5.97
C MET A 1 -10.70 -2.60 5.10
N TYR A 2 -9.70 -1.86 5.56
CA TYR A 2 -8.45 -1.74 4.83
C TYR A 2 -7.44 -2.75 5.37
N ASN A 3 -6.81 -3.48 4.45
CA ASN A 3 -5.79 -4.46 4.78
C ASN A 3 -4.43 -3.77 4.68
N ILE A 4 -3.76 -3.64 5.83
CA ILE A 4 -2.50 -2.91 5.92
C ILE A 4 -1.39 -3.85 6.34
N GLY A 5 -0.28 -3.82 5.60
CA GLY A 5 0.88 -4.61 5.95
C GLY A 5 2.00 -3.73 6.48
N ILE A 6 2.78 -4.30 7.38
CA ILE A 6 4.02 -3.72 7.86
C ILE A 6 5.11 -4.76 7.66
N CYS A 7 6.19 -4.39 6.98
CA CYS A 7 7.31 -5.30 6.79
C CYS A 7 8.60 -4.60 7.20
N ASP A 8 9.15 -5.02 8.33
CA ASP A 8 10.38 -4.45 8.89
C ASP A 8 10.96 -5.52 9.81
N ASP A 9 12.28 -5.67 9.83
CA ASP A 9 12.90 -6.70 10.65
C ASP A 9 13.03 -6.29 12.13
N GLY A 10 12.68 -5.05 12.47
CA GLY A 10 12.71 -4.56 13.85
C GLY A 10 11.35 -4.72 14.52
N GLU A 11 11.28 -5.56 15.54
CA GLU A 11 10.01 -5.80 16.23
C GLU A 11 9.46 -4.52 16.88
N ASN A 12 10.34 -3.68 17.42
CA ASN A 12 9.92 -2.44 18.06
C ASN A 12 9.34 -1.45 17.06
N ILE A 13 9.94 -1.37 15.89
CA ILE A 13 9.42 -0.51 14.82
C ILE A 13 8.05 -1.00 14.38
N CYS A 14 7.91 -2.31 14.18
CA CYS A 14 6.63 -2.87 13.77
C CYS A 14 5.53 -2.59 14.79
N ALA A 15 5.84 -2.80 16.06
CA ALA A 15 4.87 -2.55 17.13
C ALA A 15 4.49 -1.07 17.19
N SER A 16 5.47 -0.18 17.03
CA SER A 16 5.24 1.24 17.06
C SER A 16 4.35 1.69 15.90
N VAL A 17 4.66 1.25 14.70
CA VAL A 17 3.86 1.61 13.50
C VAL A 17 2.46 1.04 13.63
N GLU A 18 2.33 -0.20 14.10
CA GLU A 18 1.02 -0.81 14.30
C GLU A 18 0.18 0.02 15.27
N ASN A 19 0.76 0.44 16.39
CA ASN A 19 0.04 1.28 17.36
C ASN A 19 -0.39 2.61 16.74
N MET A 20 0.47 3.21 15.94
CA MET A 20 0.14 4.46 15.27
C MET A 20 -1.00 4.29 14.28
N LEU A 21 -1.03 3.16 13.57
CA LEU A 21 -2.10 2.86 12.63
C LEU A 21 -3.42 2.63 13.35
N LEU A 22 -3.39 1.94 14.49
CA LEU A 22 -4.59 1.72 15.27
C LEU A 22 -5.14 3.02 15.86
N LYS A 23 -4.26 3.93 16.28
CA LYS A 23 -4.68 5.26 16.74
C LYS A 23 -5.31 6.06 15.61
N TYR A 24 -4.71 5.99 14.44
CA TYR A 24 -5.26 6.66 13.27
C TYR A 24 -6.66 6.13 12.95
N ALA A 25 -6.80 4.80 12.95
CA ALA A 25 -8.07 4.16 12.61
C ALA A 25 -9.17 4.57 13.59
N GLU A 26 -8.84 4.63 14.86
CA GLU A 26 -9.79 5.04 15.90
C GLU A 26 -10.20 6.50 15.70
N LYS A 27 -9.23 7.38 15.48
CA LYS A 27 -9.50 8.80 15.30
C LYS A 27 -10.34 9.08 14.05
N LYS A 28 -10.11 8.37 12.99
CA LYS A 28 -10.81 8.57 11.72
C LYS A 28 -12.05 7.69 11.56
N ALA A 29 -12.31 6.83 12.53
CA ALA A 29 -13.45 5.91 12.49
C ALA A 29 -13.43 5.02 11.25
N VAL A 30 -12.26 4.49 10.90
CA VAL A 30 -12.12 3.52 9.81
C VAL A 30 -11.68 2.18 10.38
N GLN A 31 -12.02 1.11 9.69
CA GLN A 31 -11.63 -0.24 10.10
C GLN A 31 -10.38 -0.66 9.35
N VAL A 32 -9.41 -1.16 10.09
CA VAL A 32 -8.16 -1.64 9.51
C VAL A 32 -7.84 -3.04 10.05
N ASP A 33 -7.19 -3.83 9.21
CA ASP A 33 -6.63 -5.12 9.60
C ASP A 33 -5.13 -5.01 9.35
N VAL A 34 -4.33 -5.03 10.42
CA VAL A 34 -2.89 -4.82 10.32
C VAL A 34 -2.17 -6.14 10.51
N GLN A 35 -1.30 -6.47 9.55
CA GLN A 35 -0.47 -7.66 9.62
C GLN A 35 0.99 -7.27 9.50
N VAL A 36 1.86 -8.06 10.14
CA VAL A 36 3.27 -7.74 10.25
C VAL A 36 4.11 -8.90 9.72
N TRP A 37 5.13 -8.56 8.93
CA TRP A 37 6.14 -9.51 8.45
C TRP A 37 7.51 -8.95 8.82
N TYR A 38 8.40 -9.85 9.23
CA TYR A 38 9.74 -9.44 9.63
C TYR A 38 10.79 -9.70 8.56
N THR A 39 10.39 -10.31 7.45
CA THR A 39 11.30 -10.54 6.31
C THR A 39 10.57 -10.26 5.01
N GLY A 40 11.33 -9.87 4.00
CA GLY A 40 10.77 -9.65 2.67
C GLY A 40 10.26 -10.92 2.04
N GLU A 41 10.96 -12.03 2.31
CA GLU A 41 10.58 -13.34 1.76
C GLU A 41 9.19 -13.77 2.23
N LYS A 42 8.90 -13.59 3.51
CA LYS A 42 7.60 -14.00 4.04
C LYS A 42 6.48 -13.13 3.50
N LEU A 43 6.73 -11.85 3.35
CA LEU A 43 5.75 -10.96 2.73
C LEU A 43 5.53 -11.36 1.28
N ARG A 44 6.61 -11.62 0.54
CA ARG A 44 6.51 -12.06 -0.85
C ARG A 44 5.66 -13.31 -0.96
N ASP A 45 5.90 -14.29 -0.08
CA ASP A 45 5.14 -15.55 -0.12
C ASP A 45 3.65 -15.32 0.16
N TYR A 46 3.35 -14.42 1.08
CA TYR A 46 1.97 -14.06 1.39
C TYR A 46 1.27 -13.48 0.16
N LEU A 47 1.92 -12.55 -0.51
CA LEU A 47 1.35 -11.91 -1.69
C LEU A 47 1.31 -12.86 -2.89
N ALA A 48 2.31 -13.71 -3.02
CA ALA A 48 2.35 -14.70 -4.10
C ALA A 48 1.21 -15.72 -3.99
N SER A 49 0.70 -15.94 -2.78
CA SER A 49 -0.42 -16.85 -2.56
C SER A 49 -1.76 -16.24 -2.91
N GLY A 50 -1.78 -15.04 -3.43
CA GLY A 50 -3.01 -14.38 -3.86
C GLY A 50 -3.68 -13.54 -2.78
N ASN A 51 -3.01 -13.33 -1.65
CA ASN A 51 -3.55 -12.50 -0.59
C ASN A 51 -3.43 -11.02 -0.93
N HIS A 52 -4.32 -10.23 -0.39
CA HIS A 52 -4.49 -8.84 -0.77
C HIS A 52 -4.09 -7.88 0.34
N LEU A 53 -3.38 -6.83 -0.03
CA LEU A 53 -3.10 -5.69 0.84
C LEU A 53 -3.48 -4.42 0.11
N ASP A 54 -4.02 -3.45 0.84
CA ASP A 54 -4.34 -2.14 0.30
C ASP A 54 -3.18 -1.17 0.47
N ILE A 55 -2.49 -1.25 1.60
CA ILE A 55 -1.41 -0.35 1.97
C ILE A 55 -0.29 -1.18 2.58
N LEU A 56 0.94 -0.84 2.24
CA LEU A 56 2.11 -1.56 2.77
C LEU A 56 3.16 -0.56 3.23
N PHE A 57 3.54 -0.67 4.50
CA PHE A 57 4.68 0.07 5.04
C PHE A 57 5.87 -0.88 4.98
N LEU A 58 6.86 -0.53 4.17
CA LEU A 58 7.91 -1.46 3.75
C LEU A 58 9.29 -0.88 4.02
N ASP A 59 10.03 -1.53 4.91
CA ASP A 59 11.41 -1.15 5.19
C ASP A 59 12.28 -1.48 4.00
N ILE A 60 13.16 -0.57 3.63
CA ILE A 60 14.07 -0.76 2.51
C ILE A 60 15.21 -1.70 2.89
N GLU A 61 15.70 -1.57 4.11
CA GLU A 61 16.92 -2.26 4.55
C GLU A 61 16.64 -3.61 5.20
N LEU A 62 15.83 -4.42 4.54
CA LEU A 62 15.57 -5.77 5.01
C LEU A 62 16.76 -6.68 4.68
N PHE A 63 16.98 -7.66 5.55
CA PHE A 63 18.04 -8.64 5.34
C PHE A 63 17.64 -9.57 4.18
N LYS A 64 18.62 -9.96 3.36
CA LYS A 64 18.42 -10.79 2.16
C LYS A 64 17.57 -10.09 1.13
N MET A 65 16.27 -10.37 1.09
CA MET A 65 15.38 -9.71 0.14
C MET A 65 15.04 -8.32 0.65
N THR A 66 15.57 -7.30 0.00
CA THR A 66 15.41 -5.91 0.42
C THR A 66 14.01 -5.39 0.09
N GLY A 67 13.66 -4.24 0.70
CA GLY A 67 12.37 -3.61 0.40
C GLY A 67 12.27 -3.19 -1.06
N ILE A 68 13.38 -2.78 -1.68
CA ILE A 68 13.36 -2.42 -3.10
C ILE A 68 13.02 -3.65 -3.94
N GLU A 69 13.60 -4.80 -3.60
CA GLU A 69 13.29 -6.04 -4.32
C GLU A 69 11.85 -6.46 -4.14
N VAL A 70 11.31 -6.30 -2.92
CA VAL A 70 9.90 -6.59 -2.67
C VAL A 70 9.01 -5.67 -3.50
N GLY A 71 9.34 -4.38 -3.54
CA GLY A 71 8.58 -3.42 -4.34
C GLY A 71 8.59 -3.77 -5.82
N ASN A 72 9.76 -4.14 -6.34
CA ASN A 72 9.87 -4.58 -7.73
C ASN A 72 9.05 -5.83 -7.99
N TYR A 73 9.07 -6.77 -7.06
CA TYR A 73 8.27 -7.99 -7.19
C TYR A 73 6.77 -7.65 -7.28
N ILE A 74 6.31 -6.77 -6.41
CA ILE A 74 4.90 -6.37 -6.40
C ILE A 74 4.51 -5.74 -7.73
N ARG A 75 5.33 -4.83 -8.25
CA ARG A 75 4.99 -4.08 -9.46
C ARG A 75 5.21 -4.88 -10.73
N ASN A 76 6.30 -5.63 -10.81
CA ASN A 76 6.73 -6.25 -12.07
C ASN A 76 6.40 -7.72 -12.19
N VAL A 77 6.35 -8.46 -11.08
CA VAL A 77 6.02 -9.88 -11.13
C VAL A 77 4.54 -10.09 -10.88
N LEU A 78 3.99 -9.48 -9.84
CA LEU A 78 2.57 -9.59 -9.53
C LEU A 78 1.71 -8.64 -10.35
N ASP A 79 2.35 -7.69 -11.03
CA ASP A 79 1.66 -6.69 -11.84
C ASP A 79 0.59 -5.96 -11.01
N ASN A 80 0.91 -5.70 -9.75
CA ASN A 80 -0.01 -5.05 -8.83
C ASN A 80 0.36 -3.57 -8.71
N MET A 81 -0.43 -2.72 -9.38
CA MET A 81 -0.23 -1.27 -9.35
C MET A 81 -1.16 -0.58 -8.36
N ARG A 82 -2.03 -1.33 -7.69
CA ARG A 82 -3.02 -0.75 -6.77
C ARG A 82 -2.52 -0.65 -5.34
N LEU A 83 -1.66 -1.58 -4.93
CA LEU A 83 -1.11 -1.57 -3.58
C LEU A 83 -0.34 -0.28 -3.35
N GLN A 84 -0.72 0.46 -2.32
CA GLN A 84 -0.05 1.71 -1.97
C GLN A 84 1.17 1.37 -1.13
N ILE A 85 2.36 1.57 -1.71
CA ILE A 85 3.61 1.26 -1.01
C ILE A 85 4.15 2.52 -0.37
N ILE A 86 4.36 2.47 0.94
CA ILE A 86 4.99 3.54 1.70
C ILE A 86 6.29 2.96 2.24
N TYR A 87 7.40 3.43 1.70
CA TYR A 87 8.70 2.95 2.15
C TYR A 87 9.11 3.64 3.44
N ILE A 88 9.78 2.89 4.29
CA ILE A 88 10.38 3.43 5.51
C ILE A 88 11.86 3.08 5.53
N SER A 89 12.69 4.01 5.99
CA SER A 89 14.13 3.81 6.04
C SER A 89 14.77 4.78 7.02
N GLY A 90 15.92 4.40 7.55
CA GLY A 90 16.75 5.31 8.31
C GLY A 90 17.54 6.29 7.46
N LYS A 91 17.52 6.11 6.13
CA LYS A 91 18.35 6.90 5.22
C LYS A 91 17.53 7.53 4.11
N ALA A 92 17.47 8.87 4.10
CA ALA A 92 16.75 9.60 3.07
C ALA A 92 17.33 9.38 1.66
N SER A 93 18.61 8.99 1.57
CA SER A 93 19.29 8.83 0.29
C SER A 93 18.69 7.73 -0.59
N TYR A 94 17.90 6.84 -0.01
CA TYR A 94 17.25 5.78 -0.80
C TYR A 94 16.09 6.28 -1.65
N ALA A 95 15.56 7.46 -1.37
CA ALA A 95 14.33 7.93 -2.02
C ALA A 95 14.42 7.90 -3.55
N MET A 96 15.57 8.27 -4.11
CA MET A 96 15.72 8.29 -5.56
C MET A 96 15.67 6.91 -6.21
N GLN A 97 16.07 5.89 -5.48
CA GLN A 97 16.11 4.52 -6.02
C GLN A 97 14.74 3.87 -6.09
N LEU A 98 13.75 4.47 -5.44
CA LEU A 98 12.43 3.87 -5.31
C LEU A 98 11.46 4.32 -6.40
N PHE A 99 11.89 5.27 -7.20
CA PHE A 99 11.02 5.92 -8.17
C PHE A 99 10.32 4.92 -9.09
N LYS A 100 11.03 3.89 -9.51
CA LYS A 100 10.50 2.92 -10.48
C LYS A 100 9.39 2.03 -9.91
N THR A 101 9.30 1.92 -8.58
CA THR A 101 8.26 1.09 -7.96
C THR A 101 7.00 1.89 -7.66
N GLN A 102 6.97 3.15 -8.07
CA GLN A 102 5.81 4.03 -7.90
C GLN A 102 5.31 4.02 -6.46
N PRO A 103 6.16 4.46 -5.51
CA PRO A 103 5.74 4.49 -4.12
C PRO A 103 4.74 5.62 -3.88
N MET A 104 3.86 5.42 -2.92
CA MET A 104 2.95 6.46 -2.50
C MET A 104 3.67 7.50 -1.64
N ASP A 105 4.60 7.03 -0.80
CA ASP A 105 5.31 7.92 0.10
C ASP A 105 6.62 7.28 0.56
N PHE A 106 7.45 8.07 1.22
CA PHE A 106 8.73 7.64 1.76
C PHE A 106 8.92 8.31 3.12
N LEU A 107 8.99 7.52 4.19
CA LEU A 107 9.13 8.03 5.54
C LEU A 107 10.50 7.71 6.10
N VAL A 108 11.13 8.70 6.72
CA VAL A 108 12.45 8.53 7.32
C VAL A 108 12.28 8.27 8.82
N LYS A 109 12.94 7.24 9.32
CA LYS A 109 12.93 6.92 10.75
C LYS A 109 13.67 8.01 11.53
N PRO A 110 13.25 8.37 12.73
CA PRO A 110 12.15 7.80 13.51
C PRO A 110 10.79 8.30 13.02
N ILE A 111 9.83 7.40 12.99
CA ILE A 111 8.50 7.71 12.45
C ILE A 111 7.63 8.27 13.57
N GLN A 112 6.96 9.38 13.29
CA GLN A 112 6.06 10.04 14.23
C GLN A 112 4.61 9.79 13.84
N GLN A 113 3.70 9.94 14.81
CA GLN A 113 2.28 9.74 14.55
C GLN A 113 1.78 10.59 13.38
N GLU A 114 2.23 11.84 13.29
CA GLU A 114 1.80 12.73 12.23
C GLU A 114 2.23 12.25 10.85
N HIS A 115 3.38 11.57 10.76
CA HIS A 115 3.83 10.99 9.49
C HIS A 115 2.89 9.89 9.03
N ILE A 116 2.46 9.06 9.98
CA ILE A 116 1.49 7.99 9.69
C ILE A 116 0.14 8.58 9.32
N ASP A 117 -0.31 9.59 10.07
CA ASP A 117 -1.60 10.23 9.80
C ASP A 117 -1.64 10.80 8.38
N HIS A 118 -0.60 11.52 7.97
CA HIS A 118 -0.54 12.12 6.63
C HIS A 118 -0.47 11.06 5.54
N ALA A 119 0.37 10.03 5.76
CA ALA A 119 0.51 8.96 4.78
C ALA A 119 -0.81 8.21 4.59
N MET A 120 -1.48 7.92 5.70
CA MET A 120 -2.76 7.23 5.65
C MET A 120 -3.84 8.09 4.99
N ASP A 121 -3.90 9.37 5.33
CA ASP A 121 -4.88 10.26 4.69
C ASP A 121 -4.70 10.27 3.18
N ARG A 122 -3.46 10.32 2.70
CA ARG A 122 -3.18 10.32 1.27
C ARG A 122 -3.51 8.96 0.64
N ALA A 123 -3.12 7.88 1.30
CA ALA A 123 -3.37 6.53 0.78
C ALA A 123 -4.86 6.26 0.66
N LEU A 124 -5.62 6.58 1.70
CA LEU A 124 -7.06 6.36 1.69
C LEU A 124 -7.74 7.22 0.64
N LYS A 125 -7.25 8.44 0.45
CA LYS A 125 -7.80 9.32 -0.58
C LYS A 125 -7.60 8.73 -1.98
N ILE A 126 -6.42 8.17 -2.22
CA ILE A 126 -6.13 7.53 -3.51
C ILE A 126 -7.04 6.31 -3.71
N ILE A 127 -7.15 5.47 -2.69
CA ILE A 127 -7.98 4.26 -2.76
C ILE A 127 -9.44 4.63 -2.98
N GLN A 128 -9.95 5.62 -2.24
CA GLN A 128 -11.33 6.07 -2.36
C GLN A 128 -11.61 6.61 -3.76
N LYS A 129 -10.71 7.41 -4.31
CA LYS A 129 -10.89 7.97 -5.65
C LYS A 129 -10.92 6.87 -6.71
N ARG A 130 -10.07 5.85 -6.56
CA ARG A 130 -10.10 4.72 -7.48
C ARG A 130 -11.41 3.98 -7.41
N LYS A 131 -11.92 3.77 -6.20
CA LYS A 131 -13.20 3.11 -6.00
C LYS A 131 -14.33 3.90 -6.62
N GLU A 132 -14.35 5.21 -6.40
CA GLU A 132 -15.37 6.09 -6.98
C GLU A 132 -15.33 6.08 -8.50
N LYS A 133 -14.13 6.13 -9.06
CA LYS A 133 -13.97 6.06 -10.50
C LYS A 133 -14.45 4.73 -11.06
N PHE A 134 -14.17 3.65 -10.38
CA PHE A 134 -14.63 2.34 -10.81
C PHE A 134 -16.15 2.27 -10.79
N GLU A 135 -16.76 2.75 -9.72
CA GLU A 135 -18.22 2.75 -9.59
C GLU A 135 -18.87 3.64 -10.64
N PHE A 136 -18.28 4.79 -10.90
CA PHE A 136 -18.78 5.68 -11.94
C PHE A 136 -18.67 5.02 -13.32
N ARG A 137 -17.56 4.37 -13.60
CA ARG A 137 -17.39 3.65 -14.85
C ARG A 137 -18.39 2.54 -15.03
N GLN A 138 -18.63 1.78 -13.97
CA GLN A 138 -19.62 0.71 -13.98
C GLN A 138 -21.00 1.27 -14.34
N GLY A 139 -21.40 2.35 -13.68
CA GLY A 139 -22.66 3.00 -13.97
C GLY A 139 -22.72 3.54 -15.39
N LYS A 140 -21.61 4.12 -15.86
CA LYS A 140 -21.53 4.65 -17.20
C LYS A 140 -21.57 3.55 -18.24
N ASP A 141 -20.83 2.48 -18.01
CA ASP A 141 -20.82 1.33 -18.94
C ASP A 141 -22.19 0.70 -19.03
N TYR A 142 -22.84 0.57 -17.90
CA TYR A 142 -24.21 0.05 -17.89
C TYR A 142 -25.13 0.93 -18.73
N TYR A 143 -24.98 2.23 -18.57
CA TYR A 143 -25.75 3.19 -19.33
C TYR A 143 -25.46 3.06 -20.83
N TYR A 144 -24.21 2.94 -21.18
CA TYR A 144 -23.81 2.78 -22.58
C TYR A 144 -24.24 1.45 -23.16
N LEU A 145 -24.24 0.40 -22.37
CA LEU A 145 -24.75 -0.89 -22.79
C LEU A 145 -26.21 -0.74 -23.21
N ALA A 146 -26.97 -0.06 -22.40
CA ALA A 146 -28.39 0.19 -22.72
C ALA A 146 -28.52 1.00 -24.00
N MET A 147 -27.52 1.82 -24.30
CA MET A 147 -27.48 2.66 -25.49
C MET A 147 -26.68 2.04 -26.62
N GLY A 148 -26.06 0.89 -26.38
CA GLY A 148 -25.26 0.21 -27.39
C GLY A 148 -23.81 0.65 -27.47
N ASP A 149 -23.29 1.34 -26.46
CA ASP A 149 -21.91 1.80 -26.46
C ASP A 149 -21.17 1.32 -25.22
N ILE A 150 -20.13 0.61 -25.36
CA ILE A 150 -19.47 0.09 -24.27
C ILE A 150 -18.22 0.26 -24.08
N VAL A 151 -17.57 0.37 -23.94
CA VAL A 151 -16.49 0.42 -23.65
C VAL A 151 -15.69 0.25 -23.09
N TYR A 152 -15.16 0.10 -23.32
CA TYR A 152 -14.13 0.10 -23.29
C TYR A 152 -13.49 -0.01 -22.10
N PHE A 153 -13.54 0.08 -21.51
CA PHE A 153 -12.88 -0.15 -20.48
C PHE A 153 -13.40 -1.04 -19.71
N GLU A 154 -13.69 -1.41 -20.00
CA GLU A 154 -13.95 -1.89 -19.46
C GLU A 154 -14.10 -2.37 -18.69
N ILE A 155 -14.25 -2.44 -18.77
CA ILE A 155 -14.41 -2.51 -17.96
C ILE A 155 -13.68 -2.94 -17.33
N LYS A 156 -13.06 -2.95 -17.38
CA LYS A 156 -12.24 -3.28 -17.17
C LYS A 156 -11.75 -3.33 -16.68
#